data_beee2e2dad8908177d484b33cff5e379
#
_entry.id   beee2e2dad8908177d484b33cff5e379
#
_cell.length_a   1.000
_cell.length_b   1.000
_cell.length_c   1.000
_cell.angle_alpha   90.00
_cell.angle_beta   90.00
_cell.angle_gamma   90.00
#
_symmetry.space_group_name_H-M   'P 1'
#
loop_
_entity.id
_entity.type
_entity.pdbx_description
1 polymer ?
#
loop_
_entity_poly.entity_id
_entity_poly.type
_entity_poly.pdbx_seq_one_letter_code
_entity_poly.pdbx_strand_id
1 'polypeptide(L)'
;MKTAKPLKMKGKLIVVEGIDGSGKSTQIHLLEKWLGYKGINVFKSEWNSSEMVKEITSKGKKKGLLTPTTFSLLHATDFADRYERNILPLLRAGYFVLADRYVYTAFVRDIVRGCNPDW
;
A
#
# COMPACT_ATOMS: atom_id res chain seq x y z
N MET A 1 -33.40 -17.40 -7.84
CA MET A 1 -32.40 -16.55 -7.18
C MET A 1 -31.25 -16.26 -8.14
N LYS A 2 -31.00 -15.01 -8.35
CA LYS A 2 -29.86 -14.64 -9.21
C LYS A 2 -28.58 -15.01 -8.51
N THR A 3 -27.74 -15.80 -9.15
CA THR A 3 -26.34 -15.95 -8.75
C THR A 3 -25.71 -14.56 -8.74
N ALA A 4 -25.15 -14.19 -7.60
CA ALA A 4 -24.42 -12.92 -7.51
C ALA A 4 -23.31 -12.91 -8.57
N LYS A 5 -23.37 -11.99 -9.50
CA LYS A 5 -22.25 -11.75 -10.41
C LYS A 5 -21.06 -11.28 -9.57
N PRO A 6 -19.84 -11.76 -9.86
CA PRO A 6 -18.67 -11.19 -9.23
C PRO A 6 -18.69 -9.67 -9.40
N LEU A 7 -18.52 -8.95 -8.30
CA LEU A 7 -18.43 -7.49 -8.35
C LEU A 7 -17.29 -7.09 -9.26
N LYS A 8 -17.60 -6.52 -10.42
CA LYS A 8 -16.58 -5.89 -11.25
C LYS A 8 -16.05 -4.67 -10.52
N MET A 9 -14.77 -4.67 -10.23
CA MET A 9 -14.06 -3.48 -9.78
C MET A 9 -14.06 -2.47 -10.92
N LYS A 10 -14.68 -1.32 -10.73
CA LYS A 10 -14.67 -0.23 -11.72
C LYS A 10 -13.35 0.52 -11.74
N GLY A 11 -12.65 0.53 -10.61
CA GLY A 11 -11.37 1.21 -10.44
C GLY A 11 -10.19 0.31 -10.76
N LYS A 12 -9.01 0.90 -10.70
CA LYS A 12 -7.74 0.18 -10.94
C LYS A 12 -6.75 0.49 -9.85
N LEU A 13 -6.05 -0.54 -9.40
CA LEU A 13 -4.90 -0.39 -8.51
C LEU A 13 -3.64 -0.28 -9.35
N ILE A 14 -2.95 0.84 -9.23
CA ILE A 14 -1.66 1.07 -9.87
C ILE A 14 -0.61 1.16 -8.79
N VAL A 15 0.34 0.24 -8.85
CA VAL A 15 1.42 0.15 -7.86
C VAL A 15 2.69 0.75 -8.46
N VAL A 16 3.33 1.66 -7.72
CA VAL A 16 4.62 2.21 -8.10
C VAL A 16 5.64 1.79 -7.06
N GLU A 17 6.58 0.96 -7.49
CA GLU A 17 7.68 0.50 -6.67
C GLU A 17 8.97 1.20 -7.07
N GLY A 18 9.88 1.37 -6.14
CA GLY A 18 11.18 1.96 -6.39
C GLY A 18 11.87 2.37 -5.10
N ILE A 19 13.17 2.49 -5.18
CA ILE A 19 13.99 2.98 -4.06
C ILE A 19 13.85 4.49 -3.92
N ASP A 20 14.20 5.00 -2.75
CA ASP A 20 14.25 6.44 -2.51
C ASP A 20 15.24 7.11 -3.47
N GLY A 21 14.88 8.28 -3.99
CA GLY A 21 15.69 9.01 -4.95
C GLY A 21 15.60 8.52 -6.40
N SER A 22 14.73 7.56 -6.71
CA SER A 22 14.55 7.04 -8.08
C SER A 22 13.63 7.89 -8.96
N GLY A 23 13.10 8.99 -8.44
CA GLY A 23 12.09 9.81 -9.14
C GLY A 23 10.65 9.32 -8.96
N LYS A 24 10.43 8.33 -8.12
CA LYS A 24 9.12 7.71 -7.89
C LYS A 24 8.06 8.73 -7.47
N SER A 25 8.35 9.59 -6.50
CA SER A 25 7.39 10.60 -6.02
C SER A 25 6.97 11.56 -7.11
N THR A 26 7.90 11.98 -7.96
CA THR A 26 7.62 12.86 -9.11
C THR A 26 6.71 12.16 -10.10
N GLN A 27 6.98 10.90 -10.42
CA GLN A 27 6.17 10.12 -11.36
C GLN A 27 4.76 9.90 -10.83
N ILE A 28 4.61 9.58 -9.55
CA ILE A 28 3.30 9.42 -8.91
C ILE A 28 2.51 10.73 -8.99
N HIS A 29 3.15 11.84 -8.68
CA HIS A 29 2.51 13.16 -8.72
C HIS A 29 2.03 13.51 -10.14
N LEU A 30 2.85 13.27 -11.14
CA LEU A 30 2.50 13.52 -12.54
C LEU A 30 1.35 12.61 -13.00
N LEU A 31 1.39 11.35 -12.59
CA LEU A 31 0.31 10.39 -12.92
C LEU A 31 -1.01 10.80 -12.26
N GLU A 32 -0.96 11.21 -10.99
CA GLU A 32 -2.15 11.71 -10.28
C GLU A 32 -2.76 12.92 -11.00
N LYS A 33 -1.94 13.88 -11.39
CA LYS A 33 -2.39 15.04 -12.15
C LYS A 33 -3.01 14.66 -13.49
N TRP A 34 -2.36 13.78 -14.21
CA TRP A 34 -2.84 13.33 -15.52
C TRP A 34 -4.18 12.63 -15.41
N LEU A 35 -4.33 11.73 -14.44
CA LEU A 35 -5.59 11.02 -14.21
C LEU A 35 -6.70 12.00 -13.80
N GLY A 36 -6.40 12.96 -12.93
CA GLY A 36 -7.34 13.99 -12.54
C GLY A 36 -7.80 14.85 -13.72
N TYR A 37 -6.87 15.18 -14.61
CA TYR A 37 -7.18 15.90 -15.83
C TYR A 37 -8.14 15.12 -16.75
N LYS A 38 -8.05 13.80 -16.73
CA LYS A 38 -8.97 12.90 -17.44
C LYS A 38 -10.32 12.72 -16.75
N GLY A 39 -10.55 13.37 -15.61
CA GLY A 39 -11.79 13.24 -14.86
C GLY A 39 -11.87 11.97 -14.00
N ILE A 40 -10.75 11.32 -13.75
CA ILE A 40 -10.68 10.09 -12.96
C ILE A 40 -10.41 10.46 -11.49
N ASN A 41 -11.23 9.91 -10.59
CA ASN A 41 -11.00 10.05 -9.16
C ASN A 41 -9.81 9.20 -8.73
N VAL A 42 -8.88 9.81 -8.01
CA VAL A 42 -7.63 9.18 -7.60
C VAL A 42 -7.48 9.23 -6.09
N PHE A 43 -7.02 8.14 -5.52
CA PHE A 43 -6.60 8.06 -4.12
C PHE A 43 -5.17 7.55 -4.04
N LYS A 44 -4.32 8.23 -3.27
CA LYS A 44 -2.96 7.75 -3.01
C LYS A 44 -2.92 6.97 -1.71
N SER A 45 -2.36 5.78 -1.76
CA SER A 45 -2.10 4.95 -0.58
C SER A 45 -0.60 4.79 -0.40
N GLU A 46 -0.09 5.28 0.72
CA GLU A 46 1.34 5.27 0.99
C GLU A 46 1.72 4.09 1.89
N TRP A 47 2.95 3.65 1.74
CA TRP A 47 3.56 2.66 2.61
C TRP A 47 3.47 3.09 4.07
N ASN A 48 3.05 2.15 4.94
CA ASN A 48 2.99 2.36 6.38
C ASN A 48 2.12 3.57 6.79
N SER A 49 1.03 3.79 6.07
CA SER A 49 0.13 4.91 6.33
C SER A 49 -1.15 4.54 7.08
N SER A 50 -1.31 3.27 7.48
CA SER A 50 -2.45 2.86 8.29
C SER A 50 -2.47 3.62 9.62
N GLU A 51 -3.56 4.32 9.88
CA GLU A 51 -3.73 5.06 11.13
C GLU A 51 -3.70 4.14 12.37
N MET A 52 -4.11 2.89 12.20
CA MET A 52 -4.11 1.90 13.26
C MET A 52 -2.72 1.42 13.65
N VAL A 53 -1.79 1.40 12.70
CA VAL A 53 -0.49 0.71 12.85
C VAL A 53 0.71 1.65 12.85
N LYS A 54 0.64 2.78 12.14
CA LYS A 54 1.83 3.62 11.92
C LYS A 54 2.47 4.14 13.20
N GLU A 55 1.66 4.47 14.19
CA GLU A 55 2.15 4.96 15.49
C GLU A 55 2.92 3.87 16.24
N ILE A 56 2.37 2.66 16.26
CA ILE A 56 2.99 1.49 16.89
C ILE A 56 4.31 1.17 16.21
N THR A 57 4.35 1.18 14.89
CA THR A 57 5.57 0.91 14.12
C THR A 57 6.64 1.97 14.40
N SER A 58 6.27 3.24 14.38
CA SER A 58 7.19 4.35 14.68
C SER A 58 7.76 4.27 16.08
N LYS A 59 6.92 4.02 17.06
CA LYS A 59 7.31 3.86 18.46
C LYS A 59 8.22 2.66 18.68
N GLY A 60 7.89 1.54 18.05
CA GLY A 60 8.71 0.33 18.11
C GLY A 60 10.10 0.54 17.52
N LYS A 61 10.19 1.25 16.37
CA LYS A 61 11.48 1.62 15.77
C LYS A 61 12.34 2.47 16.70
N LYS A 62 11.76 3.54 17.25
CA LYS A 62 12.49 4.46 18.14
C LYS A 62 13.05 3.78 19.38
N LYS A 63 12.31 2.81 19.92
CA LYS A 63 12.70 2.09 21.13
C LYS A 63 13.51 0.82 20.85
N GLY A 64 13.76 0.47 19.60
CA GLY A 64 14.48 -0.74 19.22
C GLY A 64 13.78 -2.03 19.62
N LEU A 65 12.44 -2.01 19.68
CA LEU A 65 11.65 -3.15 20.16
C LEU A 65 11.28 -4.15 19.07
N LEU A 66 11.48 -3.79 17.79
CA LEU A 66 10.99 -4.58 16.67
C LEU A 66 12.07 -5.55 16.17
N THR A 67 11.73 -6.82 16.16
CA THR A 67 12.51 -7.87 15.47
C THR A 67 12.14 -7.89 13.99
N PRO A 68 12.93 -8.57 13.13
CA PRO A 68 12.52 -8.76 11.73
C PRO A 68 11.12 -9.35 11.60
N THR A 69 10.75 -10.32 12.41
CA THR A 69 9.42 -10.93 12.39
C THR A 69 8.32 -9.95 12.77
N THR A 70 8.50 -9.17 13.84
CA THR A 70 7.50 -8.20 14.25
C THR A 70 7.35 -7.05 13.26
N PHE A 71 8.44 -6.61 12.63
CA PHE A 71 8.35 -5.67 11.51
C PHE A 71 7.49 -6.21 10.38
N SER A 72 7.74 -7.45 9.97
CA SER A 72 6.99 -8.10 8.89
C SER A 72 5.50 -8.17 9.23
N LEU A 73 5.15 -8.58 10.44
CA LEU A 73 3.76 -8.67 10.87
C LEU A 73 3.08 -7.31 10.96
N LEU A 74 3.77 -6.27 11.42
CA LEU A 74 3.22 -4.92 11.45
C LEU A 74 2.97 -4.38 10.06
N HIS A 75 3.87 -4.61 9.13
CA HIS A 75 3.66 -4.20 7.73
C HIS A 75 2.52 -4.98 7.07
N ALA A 76 2.38 -6.27 7.38
CA ALA A 76 1.25 -7.05 6.90
C ALA A 76 -0.08 -6.51 7.46
N THR A 77 -0.11 -6.12 8.73
CA THR A 77 -1.28 -5.49 9.35
C THR A 77 -1.59 -4.15 8.69
N ASP A 78 -0.58 -3.34 8.43
CA ASP A 78 -0.74 -2.08 7.71
C ASP A 78 -1.38 -2.30 6.33
N PHE A 79 -0.90 -3.25 5.56
CA PHE A 79 -1.48 -3.58 4.27
C PHE A 79 -2.93 -4.04 4.38
N ALA A 80 -3.22 -4.95 5.30
CA ALA A 80 -4.56 -5.47 5.50
C ALA A 80 -5.54 -4.34 5.84
N ASP A 81 -5.16 -3.47 6.78
CA ASP A 81 -5.99 -2.35 7.19
C ASP A 81 -6.24 -1.38 6.03
N ARG A 82 -5.20 -0.96 5.33
CA ARG A 82 -5.34 -0.06 4.17
C ARG A 82 -6.18 -0.69 3.06
N TYR A 83 -5.97 -1.97 2.79
CA TYR A 83 -6.72 -2.69 1.77
C TYR A 83 -8.21 -2.75 2.10
N GLU A 84 -8.55 -3.17 3.30
CA GLU A 84 -9.94 -3.34 3.70
C GLU A 84 -10.70 -2.03 3.87
N ARG A 85 -10.07 -1.02 4.48
CA ARG A 85 -10.74 0.26 4.79
C ARG A 85 -10.76 1.24 3.62
N ASN A 86 -9.72 1.26 2.82
CA ASN A 86 -9.55 2.30 1.79
C ASN A 86 -9.50 1.74 0.38
N ILE A 87 -8.56 0.84 0.11
CA ILE A 87 -8.25 0.43 -1.26
C ILE A 87 -9.44 -0.29 -1.89
N LEU A 88 -9.93 -1.34 -1.25
CA LEU A 88 -11.02 -2.14 -1.79
C LEU A 88 -12.32 -1.35 -1.97
N PRO A 89 -12.80 -0.58 -0.97
CA PRO A 89 -14.01 0.23 -1.15
C PRO A 89 -13.87 1.26 -2.27
N LEU A 90 -12.71 1.89 -2.40
CA LEU A 90 -12.50 2.91 -3.43
C LEU A 90 -12.40 2.30 -4.83
N LEU A 91 -11.77 1.14 -4.97
CA LEU A 91 -11.77 0.40 -6.24
C LEU A 91 -13.20 0.04 -6.66
N ARG A 92 -14.03 -0.39 -5.73
CA ARG A 92 -15.43 -0.69 -5.99
C ARG A 92 -16.22 0.54 -6.38
N ALA A 93 -15.86 1.69 -5.86
CA ALA A 93 -16.49 2.97 -6.19
C ALA A 93 -15.98 3.57 -7.52
N GLY A 94 -15.01 2.94 -8.17
CA GLY A 94 -14.49 3.40 -9.45
C GLY A 94 -13.24 4.26 -9.37
N TYR A 95 -12.66 4.44 -8.20
CA TYR A 95 -11.42 5.20 -8.01
C TYR A 95 -10.23 4.44 -8.57
N PHE A 96 -9.27 5.19 -9.10
CA PHE A 96 -7.93 4.67 -9.32
C PHE A 96 -7.13 4.88 -8.03
N VAL A 97 -6.57 3.80 -7.52
CA VAL A 97 -5.74 3.84 -6.32
C VAL A 97 -4.28 3.76 -6.74
N LEU A 98 -3.52 4.80 -6.42
CA LEU A 98 -2.08 4.82 -6.65
C LEU A 98 -1.38 4.40 -5.36
N ALA A 99 -0.81 3.21 -5.36
CA ALA A 99 -0.08 2.69 -4.21
C ALA A 99 1.40 3.03 -4.34
N ASP A 100 1.89 3.86 -3.44
CA ASP A 100 3.30 4.19 -3.31
C ASP A 100 3.96 3.11 -2.48
N ARG A 101 4.65 2.19 -3.14
CA ARG A 101 5.17 0.94 -2.61
C ARG A 101 4.06 -0.03 -2.18
N TYR A 102 4.29 -1.29 -2.40
CA TYR A 102 3.32 -2.33 -2.07
C TYR A 102 4.05 -3.62 -1.68
N VAL A 103 3.51 -4.77 -2.03
CA VAL A 103 3.99 -6.07 -1.56
C VAL A 103 5.46 -6.34 -1.86
N TYR A 104 5.98 -5.88 -2.98
CA TYR A 104 7.39 -6.11 -3.34
C TYR A 104 8.35 -5.40 -2.40
N THR A 105 8.01 -4.19 -1.95
CA THR A 105 8.80 -3.50 -0.93
C THR A 105 8.81 -4.29 0.38
N ALA A 106 7.68 -4.89 0.76
CA ALA A 106 7.62 -5.74 1.95
C ALA A 106 8.57 -6.94 1.84
N PHE A 107 8.57 -7.63 0.73
CA PHE A 107 9.45 -8.79 0.50
C PHE A 107 10.92 -8.39 0.61
N VAL A 108 11.31 -7.32 -0.05
CA VAL A 108 12.71 -6.85 -0.04
C VAL A 108 13.13 -6.44 1.37
N ARG A 109 12.32 -5.67 2.05
CA ARG A 109 12.63 -5.19 3.41
C ARG A 109 12.72 -6.34 4.41
N ASP A 110 11.84 -7.31 4.32
CA ASP A 110 11.85 -8.48 5.20
C ASP A 110 13.13 -9.28 5.02
N ILE A 111 13.54 -9.53 3.79
CA ILE A 111 14.78 -10.24 3.47
C ILE A 111 16.00 -9.47 3.98
N VAL A 112 16.07 -8.18 3.72
CA VAL A 112 17.18 -7.33 4.17
C VAL A 112 17.29 -7.29 5.69
N ARG A 113 16.18 -7.35 6.40
CA ARG A 113 16.17 -7.39 7.86
C ARG A 113 16.52 -8.77 8.44
N GLY A 114 16.57 -9.81 7.63
CA GLY A 114 16.96 -11.15 8.04
C GLY A 114 15.83 -12.16 8.19
N CYS A 115 14.64 -11.87 7.68
CA CYS A 115 13.59 -12.86 7.59
C CYS A 115 13.98 -13.98 6.63
N ASN A 116 13.53 -15.21 6.92
CA ASN A 116 13.64 -16.31 5.97
C ASN A 116 12.88 -15.94 4.69
N PRO A 117 13.48 -16.11 3.49
CA PRO A 117 12.77 -15.82 2.23
C PRO A 117 11.44 -16.56 2.06
N ASP A 118 11.28 -17.70 2.70
CA ASP A 118 10.02 -18.46 2.65
C ASP A 118 8.93 -17.93 3.61
N TRP A 119 9.31 -17.01 4.49
CA TRP A 119 8.39 -16.38 5.43
C TRP A 119 7.33 -15.56 4.72
#